data_404652d102ce733f02546d80e9c82e0b
#
_entry.id   404652d102ce733f02546d80e9c82e0b
#
_cell.length_a   1.000
_cell.length_b   1.000
_cell.length_c   1.000
_cell.angle_alpha   90.00
_cell.angle_beta   90.00
_cell.angle_gamma   90.00
#
_symmetry.space_group_name_H-M   'P 1'
#
loop_
_entity.id
_entity.type
_entity.pdbx_description
1 polymer ?
#
loop_
_entity_poly.entity_id
_entity_poly.type
_entity_poly.pdbx_seq_one_letter_code
_entity_poly.pdbx_strand_id
1 'polypeptide(L)'
;AAVHELRLIAAHRPRYNRRSRNPHATWWVTTTAEPFPRLSVVSTPREGALGPFRSQRDAREAVDTVLDAVPLRPCTLRIPARGAAAGPCALYELHRCAAPCAGHQDVEGYAPAVAAWRELVDGADDGPLHVLADEVSALSARERFEAAARRRDRLAGLVGALGRVQQLTALAGLAEVVGARP
;
A
#
# COMPACT_ATOMS: atom_id res chain seq x y z
N ALA A 1 11.44 -21.63 -21.27
CA ALA A 1 11.33 -20.54 -22.26
C ALA A 1 11.33 -19.15 -21.58
N ALA A 2 10.36 -18.81 -20.73
CA ALA A 2 10.21 -17.47 -20.13
C ALA A 2 11.44 -16.96 -19.33
N VAL A 3 12.07 -17.79 -18.51
CA VAL A 3 13.27 -17.41 -17.74
C VAL A 3 14.46 -17.12 -18.66
N HIS A 4 14.62 -17.88 -19.74
CA HIS A 4 15.69 -17.66 -20.71
C HIS A 4 15.48 -16.36 -21.50
N GLU A 5 14.23 -16.08 -21.92
CA GLU A 5 13.85 -14.83 -22.56
C GLU A 5 14.15 -13.63 -21.67
N LEU A 6 13.77 -13.66 -20.39
CA LEU A 6 14.05 -12.58 -19.42
C LEU A 6 15.57 -12.36 -19.23
N ARG A 7 16.37 -13.43 -19.22
CA ARG A 7 17.84 -13.33 -19.15
C ARG A 7 18.41 -12.68 -20.39
N LEU A 8 17.93 -13.03 -21.58
CA LEU A 8 18.36 -12.42 -22.84
C LEU A 8 17.96 -10.94 -22.92
N ILE A 9 16.73 -10.60 -22.48
CA ILE A 9 16.28 -9.20 -22.41
C ILE A 9 17.14 -8.39 -21.45
N ALA A 10 17.50 -8.93 -20.28
CA ALA A 10 18.36 -8.28 -19.30
C ALA A 10 19.79 -8.07 -19.85
N ALA A 11 20.34 -9.05 -20.57
CA ALA A 11 21.69 -8.99 -21.14
C ALA A 11 21.78 -8.04 -22.35
N HIS A 12 20.82 -8.13 -23.29
CA HIS A 12 20.89 -7.41 -24.57
C HIS A 12 20.09 -6.11 -24.62
N ARG A 13 19.22 -5.83 -23.64
CA ARG A 13 18.38 -4.62 -23.51
C ARG A 13 17.73 -4.17 -24.82
N PRO A 14 16.97 -5.06 -25.53
CA PRO A 14 16.45 -4.77 -26.86
C PRO A 14 15.54 -3.53 -26.85
N ARG A 15 15.67 -2.71 -27.91
CA ARG A 15 15.06 -1.38 -28.00
C ARG A 15 13.53 -1.37 -27.83
N TYR A 16 12.86 -2.43 -28.29
CA TYR A 16 11.40 -2.52 -28.31
C TYR A 16 10.78 -3.26 -27.12
N ASN A 17 11.56 -4.00 -26.33
CA ASN A 17 11.07 -4.75 -25.17
C ASN A 17 11.03 -3.90 -23.89
N ARG A 18 10.20 -2.86 -23.89
CA ARG A 18 10.13 -1.89 -22.78
C ARG A 18 9.66 -2.51 -21.46
N ARG A 19 8.76 -3.49 -21.50
CA ARG A 19 8.08 -4.08 -20.34
C ARG A 19 9.02 -4.89 -19.44
N SER A 20 10.04 -5.52 -19.99
CA SER A 20 11.00 -6.38 -19.27
C SER A 20 12.40 -5.77 -19.21
N ARG A 21 12.57 -4.53 -19.68
CA ARG A 21 13.87 -3.86 -19.79
C ARG A 21 14.47 -3.49 -18.44
N ASN A 22 13.61 -3.19 -17.46
CA ASN A 22 13.98 -2.88 -16.09
C ASN A 22 13.18 -3.79 -15.15
N PRO A 23 13.53 -5.09 -15.04
CA PRO A 23 12.83 -6.03 -14.16
C PRO A 23 12.93 -5.64 -12.69
N HIS A 24 13.90 -4.78 -12.35
CA HIS A 24 14.13 -4.27 -10.99
C HIS A 24 13.43 -2.94 -10.69
N ALA A 25 12.78 -2.30 -11.68
CA ALA A 25 11.98 -1.10 -11.43
C ALA A 25 10.64 -1.50 -10.80
N THR A 26 10.68 -1.80 -9.52
CA THR A 26 9.50 -2.11 -8.69
C THR A 26 9.25 -1.00 -7.71
N TRP A 27 7.98 -0.82 -7.35
CA TRP A 27 7.55 0.18 -6.39
C TRP A 27 6.96 -0.51 -5.17
N TRP A 28 7.14 0.12 -4.01
CA TRP A 28 6.71 -0.41 -2.74
C TRP A 28 6.03 0.68 -1.93
N VAL A 29 5.08 0.30 -1.10
CA VAL A 29 4.44 1.19 -0.13
C VAL A 29 4.98 0.85 1.25
N THR A 30 5.46 1.85 1.98
CA THR A 30 5.99 1.70 3.34
C THR A 30 5.60 2.88 4.20
N THR A 31 5.73 2.75 5.51
CA THR A 31 5.58 3.86 6.44
C THR A 31 6.87 4.69 6.53
N THR A 32 6.74 5.99 6.72
CA THR A 32 7.87 6.88 7.00
C THR A 32 8.35 6.72 8.45
N ALA A 33 9.66 6.97 8.66
CA ALA A 33 10.26 6.94 10.01
C ALA A 33 10.12 8.30 10.69
N GLU A 34 8.93 8.63 11.14
CA GLU A 34 8.58 9.88 11.84
C GLU A 34 7.58 9.59 12.98
N PRO A 35 7.39 10.51 13.95
CA PRO A 35 6.49 10.29 15.09
C PRO A 35 5.05 10.00 14.67
N PHE A 36 4.58 10.61 13.58
CA PHE A 36 3.29 10.35 12.95
C PHE A 36 3.56 9.77 11.55
N PRO A 37 3.82 8.46 11.42
CA PRO A 37 4.13 7.85 10.14
C PRO A 37 3.01 8.04 9.11
N ARG A 38 3.40 8.19 7.85
CA ARG A 38 2.49 8.20 6.70
C ARG A 38 2.92 7.16 5.69
N LEU A 39 2.05 6.79 4.78
CA LEU A 39 2.42 5.92 3.67
C LEU A 39 3.27 6.69 2.65
N SER A 40 4.29 6.02 2.14
CA SER A 40 5.21 6.56 1.14
C SER A 40 5.52 5.50 0.08
N VAL A 41 5.57 5.93 -1.17
CA VAL A 41 5.94 5.07 -2.31
C VAL A 41 7.45 5.19 -2.53
N VAL A 42 8.13 4.05 -2.51
CA VAL A 42 9.59 3.94 -2.62
C VAL A 42 9.97 2.91 -3.69
N SER A 43 11.19 3.01 -4.24
CA SER A 43 11.74 2.05 -5.21
C SER A 43 12.53 0.91 -4.56
N THR A 44 12.90 1.06 -3.29
CA THR A 44 13.64 0.05 -2.54
C THR A 44 12.75 -0.47 -1.41
N PRO A 45 12.51 -1.79 -1.30
CA PRO A 45 11.69 -2.36 -0.24
C PRO A 45 12.34 -2.15 1.13
N ARG A 46 11.50 -2.07 2.15
CA ARG A 46 11.86 -2.10 3.56
C ARG A 46 11.03 -3.18 4.23
N GLU A 47 11.41 -3.56 5.42
CA GLU A 47 10.61 -4.46 6.25
C GLU A 47 9.17 -3.93 6.41
N GLY A 48 8.18 -4.80 6.29
CA GLY A 48 6.76 -4.43 6.32
C GLY A 48 6.29 -3.59 5.12
N ALA A 49 7.02 -3.59 3.99
CA ALA A 49 6.60 -2.90 2.78
C ALA A 49 5.60 -3.73 1.97
N LEU A 50 4.52 -3.11 1.53
CA LEU A 50 3.55 -3.69 0.60
C LEU A 50 4.04 -3.58 -0.83
N GLY A 51 4.02 -4.65 -1.58
CA GLY A 51 4.43 -4.72 -2.99
C GLY A 51 4.94 -6.10 -3.38
N PRO A 52 5.64 -6.25 -4.53
CA PRO A 52 6.01 -5.20 -5.48
C PRO A 52 4.87 -4.73 -6.38
N PHE A 53 4.86 -3.45 -6.72
CA PHE A 53 4.00 -2.86 -7.74
C PHE A 53 4.77 -2.63 -9.03
N ARG A 54 4.09 -2.79 -10.17
CA ARG A 54 4.71 -2.61 -11.50
C ARG A 54 4.89 -1.15 -11.90
N SER A 55 4.11 -0.26 -11.30
CA SER A 55 4.19 1.18 -11.56
C SER A 55 4.03 1.98 -10.28
N GLN A 56 4.58 3.20 -10.28
CA GLN A 56 4.37 4.16 -9.19
C GLN A 56 2.88 4.54 -9.05
N ARG A 57 2.15 4.54 -10.15
CA ARG A 57 0.72 4.81 -10.18
C ARG A 57 -0.04 3.74 -9.38
N ASP A 58 0.22 2.45 -9.64
CA ASP A 58 -0.46 1.35 -8.94
C ASP A 58 -0.14 1.39 -7.44
N ALA A 59 1.11 1.71 -7.08
CA ALA A 59 1.51 1.87 -5.69
C ALA A 59 0.79 3.05 -5.01
N ARG A 60 0.61 4.18 -5.69
CA ARG A 60 -0.17 5.32 -5.17
C ARG A 60 -1.65 4.98 -5.03
N GLU A 61 -2.22 4.30 -6.00
CA GLU A 61 -3.61 3.84 -5.93
C GLU A 61 -3.84 2.90 -4.75
N ALA A 62 -2.88 2.02 -4.43
CA ALA A 62 -2.92 1.20 -3.22
C ALA A 62 -2.85 2.07 -1.95
N VAL A 63 -1.99 3.11 -1.91
CA VAL A 63 -1.95 4.08 -0.80
C VAL A 63 -3.32 4.73 -0.59
N ASP A 64 -3.91 5.28 -1.66
CA ASP A 64 -5.21 5.94 -1.58
C ASP A 64 -6.30 4.98 -1.10
N THR A 65 -6.25 3.72 -1.56
CA THR A 65 -7.22 2.68 -1.17
C THR A 65 -7.09 2.32 0.31
N VAL A 66 -5.86 2.18 0.82
CA VAL A 66 -5.62 1.93 2.25
C VAL A 66 -6.10 3.10 3.11
N LEU A 67 -5.82 4.34 2.70
CA LEU A 67 -6.22 5.55 3.43
C LEU A 67 -7.74 5.76 3.51
N ASP A 68 -8.51 5.06 2.69
CA ASP A 68 -9.98 5.07 2.79
C ASP A 68 -10.48 4.20 3.96
N ALA A 69 -9.68 3.21 4.45
CA ALA A 69 -10.08 2.30 5.53
C ALA A 69 -9.18 2.38 6.78
N VAL A 70 -7.93 2.78 6.62
CA VAL A 70 -6.96 2.93 7.72
C VAL A 70 -6.71 4.41 7.97
N PRO A 71 -6.96 4.93 9.20
CA PRO A 71 -6.94 6.38 9.49
C PRO A 71 -5.52 6.95 9.62
N LEU A 72 -4.62 6.59 8.70
CA LEU A 72 -3.32 7.21 8.57
C LEU A 72 -3.45 8.59 7.90
N ARG A 73 -2.59 9.53 8.31
CA ARG A 73 -2.56 10.84 7.70
C ARG A 73 -2.10 10.80 6.23
N PRO A 74 -2.80 11.45 5.29
CA PRO A 74 -2.41 11.47 3.88
C PRO A 74 -1.39 12.56 3.54
N CYS A 75 -1.23 13.59 4.41
CA CYS A 75 -0.39 14.75 4.12
C CYS A 75 1.10 14.46 4.24
N THR A 76 1.93 15.27 3.56
CA THR A 76 3.40 15.16 3.57
C THR A 76 4.08 16.06 4.60
N LEU A 77 3.32 16.85 5.36
CA LEU A 77 3.86 17.73 6.39
C LEU A 77 4.65 16.92 7.42
N ARG A 78 5.85 17.37 7.78
CA ARG A 78 6.61 16.78 8.86
C ARG A 78 6.07 17.26 10.21
N ILE A 79 5.60 16.33 11.03
CA ILE A 79 4.98 16.63 12.32
C ILE A 79 5.93 16.16 13.43
N PRO A 80 6.35 17.06 14.35
CA PRO A 80 7.18 16.68 15.48
C PRO A 80 6.37 15.85 16.50
N ALA A 81 7.06 15.12 17.38
CA ALA A 81 6.41 14.26 18.39
C ALA A 81 5.43 15.00 19.29
N ARG A 82 5.69 16.28 19.59
CA ARG A 82 4.80 17.15 20.37
C ARG A 82 3.52 17.56 19.62
N GLY A 83 3.33 17.17 18.37
CA GLY A 83 2.27 17.68 17.50
C GLY A 83 2.48 19.15 17.13
N ALA A 84 1.39 19.89 16.89
CA ALA A 84 1.37 21.35 16.74
C ALA A 84 2.44 21.92 15.76
N ALA A 85 2.44 21.44 14.52
CA ALA A 85 3.28 21.96 13.43
C ALA A 85 2.53 22.95 12.53
N ALA A 86 1.19 22.91 12.55
CA ALA A 86 0.31 23.76 11.75
C ALA A 86 -1.11 23.74 12.34
N GLY A 87 -1.98 24.63 11.87
CA GLY A 87 -3.41 24.55 12.17
C GLY A 87 -4.09 23.37 11.43
N PRO A 88 -5.33 23.02 11.83
CA PRO A 88 -6.12 22.01 11.14
C PRO A 88 -6.39 22.44 9.69
N CYS A 89 -6.39 21.47 8.79
CA CYS A 89 -6.64 21.70 7.36
C CYS A 89 -7.99 21.09 6.94
N ALA A 90 -8.40 21.32 5.69
CA ALA A 90 -9.66 20.80 5.16
C ALA A 90 -9.85 19.28 5.33
N LEU A 91 -8.77 18.50 5.40
CA LEU A 91 -8.89 17.06 5.67
C LEU A 91 -9.43 16.74 7.07
N TYR A 92 -9.19 17.61 8.05
CA TYR A 92 -9.77 17.48 9.37
C TYR A 92 -11.29 17.78 9.34
N GLU A 93 -11.67 18.86 8.68
CA GLU A 93 -13.09 19.23 8.50
C GLU A 93 -13.88 18.17 7.74
N LEU A 94 -13.23 17.50 6.78
CA LEU A 94 -13.79 16.38 6.01
C LEU A 94 -13.73 15.04 6.76
N HIS A 95 -13.33 15.00 8.03
CA HIS A 95 -13.15 13.79 8.85
C HIS A 95 -12.21 12.74 8.22
N ARG A 96 -11.28 13.16 7.36
CA ARG A 96 -10.29 12.29 6.71
C ARG A 96 -8.93 12.28 7.39
N CYS A 97 -8.76 13.04 8.47
CA CYS A 97 -7.55 13.10 9.27
C CYS A 97 -7.89 13.63 10.66
N ALA A 98 -7.29 13.05 11.71
CA ALA A 98 -7.47 13.50 13.09
C ALA A 98 -6.59 14.71 13.46
N ALA A 99 -5.97 15.38 12.49
CA ALA A 99 -5.14 16.58 12.63
C ALA A 99 -4.05 16.50 13.71
N PRO A 100 -3.15 15.50 13.70
CA PRO A 100 -2.01 15.48 14.61
C PRO A 100 -1.10 16.70 14.44
N CYS A 101 -1.11 17.34 13.25
CA CYS A 101 -0.39 18.58 13.00
C CYS A 101 -0.90 19.78 13.79
N ALA A 102 -2.14 19.75 14.23
CA ALA A 102 -2.76 20.79 15.09
C ALA A 102 -2.79 20.38 16.58
N GLY A 103 -2.24 19.21 16.92
CA GLY A 103 -2.24 18.70 18.30
C GLY A 103 -3.57 18.06 18.73
N HIS A 104 -4.49 17.78 17.79
CA HIS A 104 -5.76 17.11 18.10
C HIS A 104 -5.59 15.60 18.35
N GLN A 105 -4.45 15.04 17.98
CA GLN A 105 -4.08 13.65 18.24
C GLN A 105 -2.59 13.61 18.57
N ASP A 106 -2.23 12.92 19.64
CA ASP A 106 -0.85 12.65 20.02
C ASP A 106 -0.29 11.37 19.38
N VAL A 107 0.97 11.05 19.67
CA VAL A 107 1.65 9.88 19.08
C VAL A 107 1.02 8.57 19.57
N GLU A 108 0.59 8.53 20.83
CA GLU A 108 -0.04 7.36 21.43
C GLU A 108 -1.42 7.10 20.80
N GLY A 109 -2.23 8.12 20.67
CA GLY A 109 -3.53 8.04 20.00
C GLY A 109 -3.43 7.73 18.49
N TYR A 110 -2.26 8.03 17.85
CA TYR A 110 -2.00 7.71 16.44
C TYR A 110 -1.49 6.27 16.24
N ALA A 111 -0.90 5.65 17.28
CA ALA A 111 -0.30 4.32 17.20
C ALA A 111 -1.26 3.23 16.70
N PRO A 112 -2.57 3.20 17.05
CA PRO A 112 -3.51 2.22 16.51
C PRO A 112 -3.64 2.25 14.99
N ALA A 113 -3.59 3.41 14.34
CA ALA A 113 -3.63 3.53 12.89
C ALA A 113 -2.39 2.90 12.23
N VAL A 114 -1.23 3.05 12.88
CA VAL A 114 0.03 2.43 12.41
C VAL A 114 -0.01 0.91 12.62
N ALA A 115 -0.57 0.45 13.74
CA ALA A 115 -0.75 -0.98 14.01
C ALA A 115 -1.68 -1.61 12.98
N ALA A 116 -2.85 -1.02 12.69
CA ALA A 116 -3.79 -1.51 11.69
C ALA A 116 -3.17 -1.65 10.30
N TRP A 117 -2.29 -0.73 9.90
CA TRP A 117 -1.52 -0.88 8.66
C TRP A 117 -0.60 -2.10 8.69
N ARG A 118 0.15 -2.30 9.79
CA ARG A 118 1.08 -3.43 9.91
C ARG A 118 0.34 -4.75 9.91
N GLU A 119 -0.71 -4.86 10.69
CA GLU A 119 -1.55 -6.05 10.79
C GLU A 119 -2.19 -6.41 9.45
N LEU A 120 -2.63 -5.40 8.68
CA LEU A 120 -3.13 -5.60 7.32
C LEU A 120 -2.05 -6.18 6.38
N VAL A 121 -0.83 -5.62 6.40
CA VAL A 121 0.26 -6.10 5.52
C VAL A 121 0.75 -7.49 5.93
N ASP A 122 0.82 -7.75 7.24
CA ASP A 122 1.25 -9.03 7.79
C ASP A 122 0.14 -10.10 7.68
N GLY A 123 -1.09 -9.71 7.35
CA GLY A 123 -2.25 -10.60 7.24
C GLY A 123 -2.83 -11.01 8.57
N ALA A 124 -2.55 -10.26 9.65
CA ALA A 124 -3.07 -10.51 10.99
C ALA A 124 -4.49 -9.96 11.19
N ASP A 125 -4.85 -8.88 10.47
CA ASP A 125 -6.19 -8.30 10.46
C ASP A 125 -6.60 -7.88 9.06
N ASP A 126 -7.75 -8.34 8.59
CA ASP A 126 -8.39 -8.01 7.31
C ASP A 126 -9.58 -7.05 7.46
N GLY A 127 -9.85 -6.57 8.67
CA GLY A 127 -10.93 -5.60 8.96
C GLY A 127 -10.99 -4.42 8.00
N PRO A 128 -9.85 -3.77 7.64
CA PRO A 128 -9.85 -2.72 6.64
C PRO A 128 -10.36 -3.15 5.26
N LEU A 129 -10.16 -4.41 4.86
CA LEU A 129 -10.69 -4.92 3.58
C LEU A 129 -12.21 -5.10 3.63
N HIS A 130 -12.75 -5.49 4.77
CA HIS A 130 -14.20 -5.58 4.97
C HIS A 130 -14.86 -4.21 4.89
N VAL A 131 -14.28 -3.18 5.50
CA VAL A 131 -14.76 -1.78 5.37
C VAL A 131 -14.85 -1.37 3.91
N LEU A 132 -13.80 -1.64 3.10
CA LEU A 132 -13.78 -1.32 1.68
C LEU A 132 -14.81 -2.14 0.88
N ALA A 133 -15.03 -3.41 1.23
CA ALA A 133 -16.02 -4.27 0.59
C ALA A 133 -17.46 -3.80 0.88
N ASP A 134 -17.73 -3.36 2.11
CA ASP A 134 -19.01 -2.80 2.51
C ASP A 134 -19.32 -1.50 1.76
N GLU A 135 -18.32 -0.66 1.50
CA GLU A 135 -18.47 0.52 0.65
C GLU A 135 -18.87 0.16 -0.79
N VAL A 136 -18.25 -0.90 -1.37
CA VAL A 136 -18.65 -1.40 -2.70
C VAL A 136 -20.10 -1.84 -2.70
N SER A 137 -20.52 -2.58 -1.68
CA SER A 137 -21.88 -3.05 -1.50
C SER A 137 -22.88 -1.90 -1.34
N ALA A 138 -22.53 -0.89 -0.54
CA ALA A 138 -23.35 0.30 -0.32
C ALA A 138 -23.50 1.14 -1.59
N LEU A 139 -22.46 1.26 -2.41
CA LEU A 139 -22.52 1.95 -3.70
C LEU A 139 -23.42 1.18 -4.69
N SER A 140 -23.32 -0.14 -4.73
CA SER A 140 -24.15 -1.01 -5.57
C SER A 140 -25.63 -0.93 -5.17
N ALA A 141 -25.93 -0.96 -3.87
CA ALA A 141 -27.31 -0.85 -3.35
C ALA A 141 -27.95 0.52 -3.70
N ARG A 142 -27.14 1.54 -3.94
CA ARG A 142 -27.58 2.87 -4.39
C ARG A 142 -27.54 3.02 -5.92
N GLU A 143 -27.43 1.93 -6.66
CA GLU A 143 -27.36 1.86 -8.13
C GLU A 143 -26.19 2.67 -8.74
N ARG A 144 -25.16 2.99 -7.93
CA ARG A 144 -23.94 3.70 -8.39
C ARG A 144 -22.91 2.73 -8.95
N PHE A 145 -23.30 1.95 -9.95
CA PHE A 145 -22.55 0.79 -10.46
C PHE A 145 -21.15 1.13 -10.95
N GLU A 146 -20.95 2.26 -11.64
CA GLU A 146 -19.61 2.67 -12.11
C GLU A 146 -18.68 3.04 -10.94
N ALA A 147 -19.23 3.67 -9.89
CA ALA A 147 -18.46 3.98 -8.68
C ALA A 147 -18.11 2.69 -7.92
N ALA A 148 -19.08 1.77 -7.79
CA ALA A 148 -18.89 0.45 -7.18
C ALA A 148 -17.83 -0.36 -7.94
N ALA A 149 -17.87 -0.37 -9.28
CA ALA A 149 -16.89 -1.07 -10.11
C ALA A 149 -15.48 -0.51 -9.92
N ARG A 150 -15.31 0.82 -9.95
CA ARG A 150 -14.00 1.44 -9.69
C ARG A 150 -13.48 1.11 -8.29
N ARG A 151 -14.34 1.14 -7.26
CA ARG A 151 -13.94 0.82 -5.88
C ARG A 151 -13.54 -0.65 -5.76
N ARG A 152 -14.32 -1.57 -6.34
CA ARG A 152 -14.03 -3.00 -6.40
C ARG A 152 -12.68 -3.27 -7.07
N ASP A 153 -12.39 -2.63 -8.19
CA ASP A 153 -11.15 -2.85 -8.94
C ASP A 153 -9.92 -2.39 -8.14
N ARG A 154 -10.04 -1.27 -7.39
CA ARG A 154 -9.00 -0.81 -6.47
C ARG A 154 -8.80 -1.77 -5.30
N LEU A 155 -9.89 -2.25 -4.70
CA LEU A 155 -9.83 -3.26 -3.63
C LEU A 155 -9.19 -4.56 -4.14
N ALA A 156 -9.56 -5.05 -5.32
CA ALA A 156 -8.96 -6.24 -5.92
C ALA A 156 -7.45 -6.05 -6.16
N GLY A 157 -7.01 -4.85 -6.60
CA GLY A 157 -5.60 -4.50 -6.75
C GLY A 157 -4.85 -4.56 -5.43
N LEU A 158 -5.44 -4.04 -4.35
CA LEU A 158 -4.87 -4.07 -2.99
C LEU A 158 -4.77 -5.51 -2.46
N VAL A 159 -5.85 -6.29 -2.54
CA VAL A 159 -5.86 -7.70 -2.12
C VAL A 159 -4.81 -8.51 -2.87
N GLY A 160 -4.69 -8.31 -4.19
CA GLY A 160 -3.64 -8.96 -4.98
C GLY A 160 -2.22 -8.55 -4.58
N ALA A 161 -2.01 -7.32 -4.09
CA ALA A 161 -0.71 -6.87 -3.58
C ALA A 161 -0.41 -7.48 -2.20
N LEU A 162 -1.39 -7.54 -1.30
CA LEU A 162 -1.28 -8.18 0.01
C LEU A 162 -0.96 -9.68 -0.14
N GLY A 163 -1.69 -10.40 -0.99
CA GLY A 163 -1.43 -11.82 -1.24
C GLY A 163 -0.01 -12.07 -1.77
N ARG A 164 0.51 -11.19 -2.63
CA ARG A 164 1.90 -11.32 -3.11
C ARG A 164 2.93 -11.12 -2.01
N VAL A 165 2.78 -10.12 -1.15
CA VAL A 165 3.74 -9.88 -0.07
C VAL A 165 3.73 -11.01 0.94
N GLN A 166 2.56 -11.53 1.29
CA GLN A 166 2.43 -12.68 2.19
C GLN A 166 3.08 -13.94 1.60
N GLN A 167 2.86 -14.21 0.30
CA GLN A 167 3.54 -15.32 -0.38
C GLN A 167 5.07 -15.15 -0.40
N LEU A 168 5.57 -13.93 -0.67
CA LEU A 168 7.01 -13.67 -0.67
C LEU A 168 7.60 -13.80 0.73
N THR A 169 6.90 -13.35 1.76
CA THR A 169 7.32 -13.48 3.16
C THR A 169 7.36 -14.95 3.58
N ALA A 170 6.33 -15.72 3.21
CA ALA A 170 6.29 -17.16 3.48
C ALA A 170 7.46 -17.90 2.80
N LEU A 171 7.74 -17.59 1.53
CA LEU A 171 8.86 -18.17 0.78
C LEU A 171 10.22 -17.78 1.37
N ALA A 172 10.38 -16.51 1.78
CA ALA A 172 11.62 -16.03 2.39
C ALA A 172 11.91 -16.64 3.76
N GLY A 173 10.88 -17.11 4.46
CA GLY A 173 11.00 -17.83 5.74
C GLY A 173 11.39 -19.31 5.61
N LEU A 174 11.41 -19.87 4.39
CA LEU A 174 11.81 -21.26 4.16
C LEU A 174 13.34 -21.39 4.14
N ALA A 175 13.87 -22.39 4.87
CA ALA A 175 15.30 -22.68 4.89
C ALA A 175 15.81 -23.15 3.53
N GLU A 176 14.97 -23.87 2.76
CA GLU A 176 15.30 -24.41 1.44
C GLU A 176 14.05 -24.48 0.56
N VAL A 177 14.20 -24.16 -0.73
CA VAL A 177 13.15 -24.33 -1.74
C VAL A 177 13.68 -25.21 -2.86
N VAL A 178 13.11 -26.41 -3.00
CA VAL A 178 13.47 -27.38 -4.05
C VAL A 178 12.45 -27.32 -5.18
N GLY A 179 12.91 -27.01 -6.40
CA GLY A 179 12.11 -27.04 -7.62
C GLY A 179 12.41 -28.27 -8.46
N ALA A 180 11.44 -29.14 -8.71
CA ALA A 180 11.54 -30.20 -9.71
C ALA A 180 11.02 -29.71 -11.06
N ARG A 181 11.74 -30.07 -12.13
CA ARG A 181 11.28 -29.87 -13.51
C ARG A 181 10.65 -31.17 -13.99
N PRO A 182 9.43 -31.17 -14.53
CA PRO A 182 8.89 -32.33 -15.21
C PRO A 182 9.62 -32.61 -16.52
#